data_20e0f60b9d7ebc39b5cae4c3c462f9ab
#
_entry.id   20e0f60b9d7ebc39b5cae4c3c462f9ab
#
_cell.length_a   1.000
_cell.length_b   1.000
_cell.length_c   1.000
_cell.angle_alpha   90.00
_cell.angle_beta   90.00
_cell.angle_gamma   90.00
#
_symmetry.space_group_name_H-M   'P 1'
#
loop_
_entity.id
_entity.type
_entity.pdbx_description
1 polymer ?
#
loop_
_entity_poly.entity_id
_entity_poly.type
_entity_poly.pdbx_seq_one_letter_code
_entity_poly.pdbx_strand_id
1 'polypeptide(L)'
;MSEDPSPKPLDPLEAFEQVVRGHPGFRQREGQLRMARLVASTFADVTLGKVEPDEPIERAIAVIEAGTGVGKSLAYAAPAIATALARKTRVLISTATVALQEQLVNKDLPLLAQALDPLLAEPLRFALAKGRARYVCKFKLARLAEPSLDDEMADLLDEVESEESEADNALRTDQDERRRLYQRLTQELADGQWDGDRDTLAMPPDPLDWMPIAAEASTCTNRHCPVFSNCSYFE
;
A
#
# COMPACT_ATOMS: atom_id res chain seq x y z
N MET A 1 -4.54 40.63 25.04
CA MET A 1 -4.37 39.23 24.63
C MET A 1 -5.27 39.05 23.43
N SER A 2 -4.72 39.18 22.25
CA SER A 2 -5.42 38.92 20.98
C SER A 2 -5.53 37.39 20.83
N GLU A 3 -6.72 36.85 20.91
CA GLU A 3 -7.00 35.48 20.51
C GLU A 3 -6.67 35.38 19.03
N ASP A 4 -5.62 34.65 18.72
CA ASP A 4 -5.28 34.26 17.34
C ASP A 4 -6.45 33.39 16.86
N PRO A 5 -7.20 33.77 15.82
CA PRO A 5 -8.37 33.00 15.41
C PRO A 5 -7.90 31.65 14.90
N SER A 6 -8.27 30.58 15.61
CA SER A 6 -8.04 29.21 15.15
C SER A 6 -8.45 29.12 13.68
N PRO A 7 -7.61 28.56 12.79
CA PRO A 7 -7.94 28.49 11.37
C PRO A 7 -9.28 27.80 11.18
N LYS A 8 -10.17 28.45 10.43
CA LYS A 8 -11.49 27.90 10.10
C LYS A 8 -11.33 26.50 9.48
N PRO A 9 -12.08 25.49 9.95
CA PRO A 9 -12.00 24.16 9.35
C PRO A 9 -12.31 24.24 7.86
N LEU A 10 -11.50 23.55 7.05
CA LEU A 10 -11.67 23.51 5.60
C LEU A 10 -13.01 22.86 5.24
N ASP A 11 -13.85 23.59 4.51
CA ASP A 11 -15.11 23.05 4.01
C ASP A 11 -14.86 22.00 2.91
N PRO A 12 -15.51 20.83 2.96
CA PRO A 12 -15.30 19.76 1.97
C PRO A 12 -15.62 20.14 0.53
N LEU A 13 -16.61 21.00 0.29
CA LEU A 13 -16.95 21.46 -1.05
C LEU A 13 -16.03 22.58 -1.52
N GLU A 14 -15.60 23.46 -0.62
CA GLU A 14 -14.58 24.47 -0.90
C GLU A 14 -13.26 23.80 -1.32
N ALA A 15 -12.86 22.73 -0.63
CA ALA A 15 -11.69 21.92 -1.01
C ALA A 15 -11.82 21.36 -2.43
N PHE A 16 -12.97 20.77 -2.75
CA PHE A 16 -13.23 20.25 -4.11
C PHE A 16 -13.17 21.36 -5.17
N GLU A 17 -13.82 22.50 -4.92
CA GLU A 17 -13.81 23.63 -5.85
C GLU A 17 -12.41 24.21 -6.05
N GLN A 18 -11.62 24.28 -4.98
CA GLN A 18 -10.23 24.74 -5.05
C GLN A 18 -9.39 23.84 -5.96
N VAL A 19 -9.55 22.51 -5.83
CA VAL A 19 -8.84 21.55 -6.69
C VAL A 19 -9.25 21.72 -8.16
N VAL A 20 -10.54 21.92 -8.43
CA VAL A 20 -11.04 22.14 -9.79
C VAL A 20 -10.49 23.44 -10.39
N ARG A 21 -10.43 24.52 -9.62
CA ARG A 21 -9.91 25.82 -10.08
C ARG A 21 -8.39 25.82 -10.26
N GLY A 22 -7.67 25.12 -9.39
CA GLY A 22 -6.21 25.10 -9.35
C GLY A 22 -5.56 24.29 -10.48
N HIS A 23 -6.31 23.49 -11.23
CA HIS A 23 -5.73 22.61 -12.25
C HIS A 23 -6.09 23.08 -13.68
N PRO A 24 -5.12 23.55 -14.47
CA PRO A 24 -5.33 23.92 -15.87
C PRO A 24 -5.88 22.73 -16.67
N GLY A 25 -7.03 22.88 -17.28
CA GLY A 25 -7.70 21.81 -18.05
C GLY A 25 -8.72 20.99 -17.26
N PHE A 26 -8.83 21.16 -15.95
CA PHE A 26 -9.97 20.65 -15.19
C PHE A 26 -11.21 21.51 -15.48
N ARG A 27 -12.26 20.84 -15.88
CA ARG A 27 -13.60 21.46 -15.99
C ARG A 27 -14.50 20.76 -14.97
N GLN A 28 -15.11 21.55 -14.11
CA GLN A 28 -16.15 21.04 -13.21
C GLN A 28 -17.28 20.41 -14.05
N ARG A 29 -17.57 19.14 -13.75
CA ARG A 29 -18.67 18.42 -14.35
C ARG A 29 -19.74 18.22 -13.30
N GLU A 30 -21.00 18.31 -13.69
CA GLU A 30 -22.13 18.15 -12.76
C GLU A 30 -22.06 16.83 -11.97
N GLY A 31 -21.71 15.72 -12.61
CA GLY A 31 -21.54 14.42 -11.95
C GLY A 31 -20.45 14.41 -10.89
N GLN A 32 -19.34 15.13 -11.10
CA GLN A 32 -18.27 15.27 -10.10
C GLN A 32 -18.75 16.06 -8.88
N LEU A 33 -19.41 17.20 -9.11
CA LEU A 33 -19.94 18.01 -8.02
C LEU A 33 -21.01 17.26 -7.22
N ARG A 34 -21.88 16.52 -7.90
CA ARG A 34 -22.89 15.67 -7.24
C ARG A 34 -22.22 14.60 -6.38
N MET A 35 -21.17 13.95 -6.89
CA MET A 35 -20.38 12.97 -6.14
C MET A 35 -19.69 13.61 -4.92
N ALA A 36 -19.04 14.75 -5.11
CA ALA A 36 -18.37 15.46 -4.00
C ALA A 36 -19.34 15.87 -2.89
N ARG A 37 -20.54 16.36 -3.26
CA ARG A 37 -21.60 16.68 -2.29
C ARG A 37 -22.09 15.46 -1.54
N LEU A 38 -22.30 14.33 -2.22
CA LEU A 38 -22.75 13.11 -1.58
C LEU A 38 -21.69 12.56 -0.62
N VAL A 39 -20.41 12.59 -1.00
CA VAL A 39 -19.30 12.19 -0.12
C VAL A 39 -19.25 13.11 1.11
N ALA A 40 -19.29 14.43 0.91
CA ALA A 40 -19.26 15.39 2.00
C ALA A 40 -20.43 15.18 3.00
N SER A 41 -21.67 15.02 2.51
CA SER A 41 -22.83 14.77 3.38
C SER A 41 -22.71 13.43 4.11
N THR A 42 -22.25 12.37 3.43
CA THR A 42 -22.07 11.05 4.04
C THR A 42 -21.07 11.10 5.20
N PHE A 43 -19.98 11.83 5.04
CA PHE A 43 -19.01 12.01 6.12
C PHE A 43 -19.49 12.96 7.24
N ALA A 44 -20.41 13.88 6.93
CA ALA A 44 -20.97 14.76 7.94
C ALA A 44 -21.81 14.01 8.99
N ASP A 45 -22.50 12.96 8.55
CA ASP A 45 -23.50 12.22 9.34
C ASP A 45 -22.91 11.02 10.11
N VAL A 46 -21.57 10.89 10.20
CA VAL A 46 -20.95 9.75 10.87
C VAL A 46 -20.26 10.12 12.18
N THR A 47 -20.34 9.22 13.14
CA THR A 47 -19.56 9.30 14.38
C THR A 47 -18.12 8.84 14.09
N LEU A 48 -17.13 9.70 14.40
CA LEU A 48 -15.72 9.41 14.22
C LEU A 48 -15.00 9.39 15.57
N GLY A 49 -14.02 8.49 15.70
CA GLY A 49 -13.19 8.39 16.90
C GLY A 49 -13.59 7.26 17.82
N LYS A 50 -13.14 7.35 19.09
CA LYS A 50 -13.55 6.41 20.13
C LYS A 50 -14.96 6.78 20.58
N VAL A 51 -15.83 5.80 20.57
CA VAL A 51 -17.20 5.89 21.04
C VAL A 51 -17.25 5.27 22.43
N GLU A 52 -17.88 5.96 23.39
CA GLU A 52 -18.13 5.37 24.70
C GLU A 52 -19.14 4.19 24.57
N PRO A 53 -19.08 3.20 25.47
CA PRO A 53 -19.88 1.96 25.33
C PRO A 53 -21.39 2.17 25.15
N ASP A 54 -21.91 3.26 25.64
CA ASP A 54 -23.36 3.57 25.64
C ASP A 54 -23.76 4.64 24.62
N GLU A 55 -22.81 5.16 23.81
CA GLU A 55 -23.12 6.13 22.78
C GLU A 55 -23.57 5.49 21.48
N PRO A 56 -24.63 5.99 20.83
CA PRO A 56 -25.06 5.48 19.53
C PRO A 56 -23.99 5.76 18.46
N ILE A 57 -23.60 4.73 17.74
CA ILE A 57 -22.68 4.85 16.62
C ILE A 57 -23.49 5.16 15.37
N GLU A 58 -23.38 6.38 14.86
CA GLU A 58 -23.93 6.75 13.56
C GLU A 58 -23.00 6.28 12.44
N ARG A 59 -23.55 5.46 11.54
CA ARG A 59 -22.87 4.93 10.36
C ARG A 59 -23.61 5.37 9.12
N ALA A 60 -22.87 5.84 8.11
CA ALA A 60 -23.43 6.16 6.82
C ALA A 60 -22.67 5.42 5.70
N ILE A 61 -23.40 4.99 4.68
CA ILE A 61 -22.86 4.32 3.50
C ILE A 61 -23.41 5.03 2.27
N ALA A 62 -22.51 5.52 1.40
CA ALA A 62 -22.87 6.00 0.08
C ALA A 62 -22.38 4.99 -0.98
N VAL A 63 -23.29 4.60 -1.88
CA VAL A 63 -22.95 3.79 -3.05
C VAL A 63 -23.04 4.68 -4.27
N ILE A 64 -21.92 4.83 -4.98
CA ILE A 64 -21.81 5.77 -6.09
C ILE A 64 -21.31 5.04 -7.33
N GLU A 65 -22.12 5.02 -8.37
CA GLU A 65 -21.71 4.56 -9.69
C GLU A 65 -21.36 5.75 -10.58
N ALA A 66 -20.18 5.70 -11.20
CA ALA A 66 -19.75 6.72 -12.14
C ALA A 66 -18.87 6.10 -13.23
N GLY A 67 -19.07 6.49 -14.48
CA GLY A 67 -18.30 6.03 -15.63
C GLY A 67 -16.81 6.34 -15.54
N THR A 68 -16.02 5.74 -16.43
CA THR A 68 -14.57 6.03 -16.54
C THR A 68 -14.34 7.46 -17.06
N GLY A 69 -13.22 8.07 -16.68
CA GLY A 69 -12.83 9.43 -17.14
C GLY A 69 -13.63 10.59 -16.54
N VAL A 70 -14.55 10.35 -15.60
CA VAL A 70 -15.35 11.41 -14.94
C VAL A 70 -14.53 12.20 -13.91
N GLY A 71 -13.34 11.71 -13.52
CA GLY A 71 -12.51 12.33 -12.46
C GLY A 71 -12.98 11.96 -11.05
N LYS A 72 -13.37 10.71 -10.86
CA LYS A 72 -13.87 10.18 -9.57
C LYS A 72 -12.90 10.42 -8.42
N SER A 73 -11.59 10.15 -8.65
CA SER A 73 -10.57 10.24 -7.59
C SER A 73 -10.59 11.59 -6.88
N LEU A 74 -10.63 12.67 -7.63
CA LEU A 74 -10.66 14.02 -7.07
C LEU A 74 -11.99 14.33 -6.40
N ALA A 75 -13.11 13.85 -6.98
CA ALA A 75 -14.45 14.11 -6.47
C ALA A 75 -14.73 13.46 -5.12
N TYR A 76 -14.11 12.31 -4.81
CA TYR A 76 -14.24 11.71 -3.48
C TYR A 76 -13.08 12.07 -2.54
N ALA A 77 -11.86 12.21 -3.07
CA ALA A 77 -10.70 12.42 -2.20
C ALA A 77 -10.64 13.84 -1.62
N ALA A 78 -10.97 14.89 -2.39
CA ALA A 78 -10.94 16.26 -1.88
C ALA A 78 -11.86 16.48 -0.68
N PRO A 79 -13.16 16.13 -0.72
CA PRO A 79 -14.04 16.27 0.45
C PRO A 79 -13.66 15.33 1.60
N ALA A 80 -13.15 14.12 1.30
CA ALA A 80 -12.70 13.19 2.33
C ALA A 80 -11.47 13.73 3.08
N ILE A 81 -10.49 14.29 2.37
CA ILE A 81 -9.30 14.92 2.95
C ILE A 81 -9.71 16.11 3.82
N ALA A 82 -10.57 17.01 3.32
CA ALA A 82 -11.04 18.16 4.08
C ALA A 82 -11.72 17.74 5.39
N THR A 83 -12.58 16.72 5.32
CA THR A 83 -13.23 16.14 6.50
C THR A 83 -12.21 15.56 7.49
N ALA A 84 -11.22 14.81 7.00
CA ALA A 84 -10.19 14.22 7.84
C ALA A 84 -9.38 15.29 8.58
N LEU A 85 -8.99 16.36 7.89
CA LEU A 85 -8.25 17.47 8.46
C LEU A 85 -9.08 18.25 9.48
N ALA A 86 -10.33 18.59 9.13
CA ALA A 86 -11.25 19.31 10.02
C ALA A 86 -11.53 18.56 11.33
N ARG A 87 -11.62 17.22 11.25
CA ARG A 87 -11.92 16.34 12.39
C ARG A 87 -10.65 15.71 13.02
N LYS A 88 -9.47 16.09 12.60
CA LYS A 88 -8.17 15.54 13.05
C LYS A 88 -8.14 14.00 13.04
N THR A 89 -8.67 13.42 11.98
CA THR A 89 -8.76 11.97 11.78
C THR A 89 -8.03 11.53 10.51
N ARG A 90 -8.19 10.27 10.13
CA ARG A 90 -7.57 9.69 8.94
C ARG A 90 -8.64 9.16 7.99
N VAL A 91 -8.37 9.21 6.70
CA VAL A 91 -9.16 8.56 5.65
C VAL A 91 -8.36 7.42 5.06
N LEU A 92 -9.00 6.26 4.95
CA LEU A 92 -8.47 5.11 4.22
C LEU A 92 -9.14 5.04 2.85
N ILE A 93 -8.33 5.06 1.79
CA ILE A 93 -8.80 4.84 0.42
C ILE A 93 -8.33 3.45 -0.01
N SER A 94 -9.28 2.54 -0.25
CA SER A 94 -8.99 1.20 -0.76
C SER A 94 -9.29 1.14 -2.25
N THR A 95 -8.39 0.53 -3.02
CA THR A 95 -8.53 0.34 -4.47
C THR A 95 -8.47 -1.13 -4.82
N ALA A 96 -9.10 -1.51 -5.94
CA ALA A 96 -9.16 -2.89 -6.39
C ALA A 96 -7.86 -3.36 -7.07
N THR A 97 -7.02 -2.45 -7.57
CA THR A 97 -5.83 -2.80 -8.35
C THR A 97 -4.61 -1.98 -7.94
N VAL A 98 -3.42 -2.54 -8.13
CA VAL A 98 -2.14 -1.86 -7.90
C VAL A 98 -2.01 -0.61 -8.78
N ALA A 99 -2.40 -0.70 -10.05
CA ALA A 99 -2.35 0.45 -10.96
C ALA A 99 -3.18 1.65 -10.47
N LEU A 100 -4.34 1.42 -9.85
CA LEU A 100 -5.15 2.48 -9.23
C LEU A 100 -4.48 3.03 -7.94
N GLN A 101 -3.81 2.18 -7.16
CA GLN A 101 -3.02 2.65 -6.01
C GLN A 101 -1.89 3.57 -6.45
N GLU A 102 -1.12 3.15 -7.44
CA GLU A 102 -0.01 3.93 -8.02
C GLU A 102 -0.50 5.25 -8.61
N GLN A 103 -1.60 5.24 -9.35
CA GLN A 103 -2.21 6.48 -9.86
C GLN A 103 -2.58 7.43 -8.72
N LEU A 104 -3.23 6.93 -7.66
CA LEU A 104 -3.60 7.76 -6.52
C LEU A 104 -2.38 8.35 -5.83
N VAL A 105 -1.38 7.55 -5.51
CA VAL A 105 -0.23 7.96 -4.71
C VAL A 105 0.73 8.84 -5.51
N ASN A 106 0.98 8.49 -6.76
CA ASN A 106 2.00 9.16 -7.57
C ASN A 106 1.46 10.34 -8.39
N LYS A 107 0.13 10.46 -8.55
CA LYS A 107 -0.48 11.49 -9.38
C LYS A 107 -1.59 12.26 -8.67
N ASP A 108 -2.65 11.57 -8.22
CA ASP A 108 -3.87 12.24 -7.75
C ASP A 108 -3.66 12.91 -6.38
N LEU A 109 -3.03 12.22 -5.42
CA LEU A 109 -2.75 12.78 -4.09
C LEU A 109 -1.71 13.91 -4.09
N PRO A 110 -0.59 13.85 -4.82
CA PRO A 110 0.32 14.98 -4.97
C PRO A 110 -0.36 16.22 -5.57
N LEU A 111 -1.22 16.01 -6.57
CA LEU A 111 -1.99 17.10 -7.20
C LEU A 111 -2.97 17.72 -6.20
N LEU A 112 -3.68 16.89 -5.40
CA LEU A 112 -4.55 17.35 -4.34
C LEU A 112 -3.79 18.12 -3.25
N ALA A 113 -2.63 17.60 -2.83
CA ALA A 113 -1.78 18.25 -1.85
C ALA A 113 -1.36 19.66 -2.33
N GLN A 114 -0.88 19.76 -3.56
CA GLN A 114 -0.49 21.05 -4.16
C GLN A 114 -1.67 22.03 -4.27
N ALA A 115 -2.84 21.55 -4.72
CA ALA A 115 -4.01 22.42 -4.90
C ALA A 115 -4.60 22.91 -3.57
N LEU A 116 -4.51 22.08 -2.51
CA LEU A 116 -5.04 22.40 -1.19
C LEU A 116 -4.03 23.14 -0.29
N ASP A 117 -2.74 23.12 -0.60
CA ASP A 117 -1.67 23.74 0.19
C ASP A 117 -1.99 25.19 0.67
N PRO A 118 -2.56 26.07 -0.19
CA PRO A 118 -2.91 27.43 0.25
C PRO A 118 -4.02 27.50 1.29
N LEU A 119 -4.78 26.42 1.50
CA LEU A 119 -5.89 26.33 2.46
C LEU A 119 -5.50 25.57 3.74
N LEU A 120 -4.29 24.98 3.78
CA LEU A 120 -3.83 24.13 4.85
C LEU A 120 -2.82 24.85 5.74
N ALA A 121 -2.93 24.64 7.06
CA ALA A 121 -1.94 25.14 8.04
C ALA A 121 -0.66 24.26 8.04
N GLU A 122 -0.77 22.99 7.65
CA GLU A 122 0.33 22.03 7.54
C GLU A 122 0.20 21.24 6.22
N PRO A 123 1.32 20.79 5.62
CA PRO A 123 1.28 19.99 4.41
C PRO A 123 0.45 18.71 4.58
N LEU A 124 -0.32 18.36 3.54
CA LEU A 124 -1.08 17.11 3.52
C LEU A 124 -0.13 15.92 3.59
N ARG A 125 -0.35 15.03 4.56
CA ARG A 125 0.41 13.78 4.68
C ARG A 125 -0.42 12.61 4.18
N PHE A 126 0.18 11.79 3.34
CA PHE A 126 -0.40 10.54 2.89
C PHE A 126 0.67 9.46 2.76
N ALA A 127 0.26 8.21 2.84
CA ALA A 127 1.14 7.05 2.70
C ALA A 127 0.41 5.92 1.98
N LEU A 128 1.17 5.10 1.29
CA LEU A 128 0.68 3.89 0.64
C LEU A 128 0.83 2.71 1.61
N ALA A 129 -0.26 1.96 1.82
CA ALA A 129 -0.23 0.68 2.50
C ALA A 129 -0.60 -0.41 1.51
N LYS A 130 0.36 -1.24 1.16
CA LYS A 130 0.15 -2.41 0.28
C LYS A 130 -0.24 -3.64 1.09
N GLY A 131 -0.90 -4.60 0.43
CA GLY A 131 -1.17 -5.90 1.02
C GLY A 131 0.13 -6.62 1.41
N ARG A 132 0.11 -7.30 2.55
CA ARG A 132 1.29 -7.97 3.14
C ARG A 132 2.05 -8.86 2.15
N ALA A 133 1.33 -9.59 1.28
CA ALA A 133 1.93 -10.46 0.27
C ALA A 133 2.75 -9.73 -0.81
N ARG A 134 2.74 -8.38 -0.83
CA ARG A 134 3.60 -7.57 -1.70
C ARG A 134 5.00 -7.40 -1.13
N TYR A 135 5.18 -7.67 0.14
CA TYR A 135 6.47 -7.54 0.83
C TYR A 135 7.12 -8.90 1.03
N VAL A 136 8.43 -8.95 0.93
CA VAL A 136 9.20 -10.13 1.26
C VAL A 136 9.20 -10.39 2.77
N CYS A 137 9.13 -11.64 3.17
CA CYS A 137 9.44 -12.05 4.53
C CYS A 137 10.94 -12.34 4.62
N LYS A 138 11.72 -11.40 5.14
CA LYS A 138 13.19 -11.53 5.28
C LYS A 138 13.60 -12.82 6.02
N PHE A 139 12.78 -13.28 6.96
CA PHE A 139 13.01 -14.55 7.67
C PHE A 139 12.85 -15.78 6.76
N LYS A 140 11.79 -15.82 5.94
CA LYS A 140 11.57 -16.92 4.98
C LYS A 140 12.65 -16.88 3.89
N LEU A 141 12.96 -15.70 3.36
CA LEU A 141 13.96 -15.51 2.33
C LEU A 141 15.33 -16.02 2.79
N ALA A 142 15.81 -15.62 3.96
CA ALA A 142 17.08 -16.06 4.51
C ALA A 142 17.15 -17.60 4.62
N ARG A 143 16.08 -18.21 5.16
CA ARG A 143 16.01 -19.68 5.30
C ARG A 143 16.06 -20.43 3.97
N LEU A 144 15.43 -19.88 2.93
CA LEU A 144 15.37 -20.52 1.61
C LEU A 144 16.58 -20.18 0.72
N ALA A 145 17.37 -19.18 1.09
CA ALA A 145 18.64 -18.85 0.46
C ALA A 145 19.79 -19.72 0.96
N GLU A 146 19.67 -20.29 2.17
CA GLU A 146 20.68 -21.21 2.74
C GLU A 146 20.55 -22.61 2.10
N PRO A 147 21.67 -23.33 1.93
CA PRO A 147 21.63 -24.74 1.54
C PRO A 147 20.84 -25.54 2.59
N SER A 148 19.99 -26.47 2.14
CA SER A 148 19.38 -27.42 3.07
C SER A 148 20.38 -28.49 3.47
N LEU A 149 20.20 -29.11 4.64
CA LEU A 149 21.01 -30.27 5.05
C LEU A 149 20.87 -31.44 4.05
N ASP A 150 19.73 -31.53 3.38
CA ASP A 150 19.49 -32.52 2.34
C ASP A 150 20.32 -32.21 1.09
N ASP A 151 20.58 -30.94 0.76
CA ASP A 151 21.43 -30.52 -0.34
C ASP A 151 22.91 -30.81 -0.04
N GLU A 152 23.36 -30.46 1.19
CA GLU A 152 24.72 -30.76 1.63
C GLU A 152 24.99 -32.28 1.65
N MET A 153 23.97 -33.07 2.00
CA MET A 153 24.06 -34.53 2.01
C MET A 153 24.00 -35.13 0.60
N ALA A 154 23.24 -34.51 -0.32
CA ALA A 154 23.16 -34.89 -1.69
C ALA A 154 24.49 -34.64 -2.42
N ASP A 155 25.13 -33.49 -2.20
CA ASP A 155 26.46 -33.17 -2.75
C ASP A 155 27.55 -34.16 -2.26
N LEU A 156 27.42 -34.67 -1.03
CA LEU A 156 28.31 -35.69 -0.48
C LEU A 156 28.06 -37.09 -1.05
N LEU A 157 26.83 -37.35 -1.50
CA LEU A 157 26.44 -38.65 -2.09
C LEU A 157 26.62 -38.70 -3.62
N ASP A 158 26.76 -37.56 -4.29
CA ASP A 158 26.97 -37.42 -5.73
C ASP A 158 28.35 -37.99 -6.18
N GLU A 159 29.26 -38.31 -5.24
CA GLU A 159 30.50 -39.07 -5.54
C GLU A 159 30.23 -40.56 -5.80
N VAL A 160 28.96 -41.02 -5.59
CA VAL A 160 28.56 -42.40 -5.91
C VAL A 160 27.69 -42.34 -7.16
N GLU A 161 28.26 -42.79 -8.31
CA GLU A 161 27.56 -42.90 -9.61
C GLU A 161 26.19 -43.58 -9.46
N SER A 162 25.13 -42.81 -9.29
CA SER A 162 23.74 -43.26 -9.41
C SER A 162 23.17 -42.73 -10.73
N GLU A 163 22.56 -43.62 -11.53
CA GLU A 163 21.83 -43.26 -12.74
C GLU A 163 20.62 -42.39 -12.35
N GLU A 164 20.84 -41.06 -12.23
CA GLU A 164 19.74 -40.12 -11.97
C GLU A 164 18.82 -40.05 -13.19
N SER A 165 17.51 -40.05 -12.94
CA SER A 165 16.53 -39.86 -14.01
C SER A 165 16.59 -38.40 -14.51
N GLU A 166 16.26 -38.18 -15.81
CA GLU A 166 16.17 -36.84 -16.39
C GLU A 166 15.20 -35.92 -15.57
N ALA A 167 14.19 -36.53 -14.93
CA ALA A 167 13.23 -35.79 -14.08
C ALA A 167 13.86 -35.30 -12.77
N ASP A 168 14.74 -36.10 -12.14
CA ASP A 168 15.41 -35.71 -10.89
C ASP A 168 16.43 -34.59 -11.15
N ASN A 169 17.13 -34.66 -12.28
CA ASN A 169 18.06 -33.62 -12.70
C ASN A 169 17.36 -32.31 -13.05
N ALA A 170 16.19 -32.35 -13.69
CA ALA A 170 15.37 -31.15 -13.94
C ALA A 170 14.85 -30.48 -12.66
N LEU A 171 14.43 -31.28 -11.65
CA LEU A 171 13.99 -30.77 -10.34
C LEU A 171 15.13 -30.13 -9.57
N ARG A 172 16.34 -30.72 -9.57
CA ARG A 172 17.53 -30.12 -8.96
C ARG A 172 17.90 -28.79 -9.62
N THR A 173 17.87 -28.72 -10.95
CA THR A 173 18.16 -27.49 -11.69
C THR A 173 17.20 -26.36 -11.31
N ASP A 174 15.90 -26.63 -11.20
CA ASP A 174 14.86 -25.67 -10.80
C ASP A 174 15.08 -25.19 -9.34
N GLN A 175 15.45 -26.09 -8.44
CA GLN A 175 15.75 -25.76 -7.04
C GLN A 175 16.99 -24.87 -6.93
N ASP A 176 18.05 -25.16 -7.68
CA ASP A 176 19.28 -24.36 -7.70
C ASP A 176 19.06 -22.98 -8.30
N GLU A 177 18.29 -22.86 -9.37
CA GLU A 177 17.92 -21.56 -9.94
C GLU A 177 17.13 -20.72 -8.96
N ARG A 178 16.17 -21.32 -8.25
CA ARG A 178 15.37 -20.66 -7.22
C ARG A 178 16.22 -20.23 -6.02
N ARG A 179 17.15 -21.07 -5.58
CA ARG A 179 18.10 -20.74 -4.52
C ARG A 179 18.98 -19.55 -4.90
N ARG A 180 19.55 -19.55 -6.12
CA ARG A 180 20.34 -18.42 -6.63
C ARG A 180 19.53 -17.12 -6.69
N LEU A 181 18.26 -17.22 -7.07
CA LEU A 181 17.34 -16.09 -7.02
C LEU A 181 17.21 -15.54 -5.58
N TYR A 182 16.97 -16.40 -4.60
CA TYR A 182 16.82 -15.99 -3.22
C TYR A 182 18.11 -15.44 -2.60
N GLN A 183 19.26 -15.98 -2.94
CA GLN A 183 20.57 -15.43 -2.54
C GLN A 183 20.78 -14.03 -3.12
N ARG A 184 20.46 -13.82 -4.39
CA ARG A 184 20.53 -12.50 -5.02
C ARG A 184 19.60 -11.50 -4.32
N LEU A 185 18.34 -11.85 -4.08
CA LEU A 185 17.38 -10.98 -3.38
C LEU A 185 17.83 -10.66 -1.94
N THR A 186 18.45 -11.63 -1.26
CA THR A 186 19.03 -11.42 0.07
C THR A 186 20.17 -10.40 0.02
N GLN A 187 21.02 -10.49 -0.99
CA GLN A 187 22.12 -9.55 -1.19
C GLN A 187 21.61 -8.15 -1.53
N GLU A 188 20.63 -8.01 -2.42
CA GLU A 188 20.02 -6.72 -2.77
C GLU A 188 19.39 -6.01 -1.55
N LEU A 189 18.77 -6.78 -0.64
CA LEU A 189 18.27 -6.27 0.65
C LEU A 189 19.41 -5.82 1.57
N ALA A 190 20.46 -6.62 1.67
CA ALA A 190 21.60 -6.32 2.55
C ALA A 190 22.36 -5.07 2.11
N ASP A 191 22.49 -4.87 0.80
CA ASP A 191 23.14 -3.72 0.18
C ASP A 191 22.25 -2.46 0.13
N GLY A 192 20.99 -2.56 0.56
CA GLY A 192 20.03 -1.46 0.49
C GLY A 192 19.60 -1.08 -0.95
N GLN A 193 19.84 -1.97 -1.90
CA GLN A 193 19.44 -1.78 -3.30
C GLN A 193 17.95 -2.07 -3.54
N TRP A 194 17.32 -2.77 -2.60
CA TRP A 194 15.92 -3.10 -2.61
C TRP A 194 15.32 -2.95 -1.20
N ASP A 195 14.08 -2.44 -1.11
CA ASP A 195 13.36 -2.20 0.14
C ASP A 195 12.52 -3.41 0.63
N GLY A 196 12.44 -4.46 -0.19
CA GLY A 196 11.64 -5.65 0.10
C GLY A 196 10.20 -5.60 -0.43
N ASP A 197 9.81 -4.54 -1.14
CA ASP A 197 8.55 -4.46 -1.87
C ASP A 197 8.72 -5.11 -3.26
N ARG A 198 7.88 -6.09 -3.60
CA ARG A 198 7.91 -6.77 -4.89
C ARG A 198 7.80 -5.82 -6.08
N ASP A 199 7.02 -4.75 -5.92
CA ASP A 199 6.71 -3.83 -7.00
C ASP A 199 7.86 -2.87 -7.33
N THR A 200 8.85 -2.75 -6.43
CA THR A 200 10.05 -1.92 -6.65
C THR A 200 11.18 -2.70 -7.33
N LEU A 201 11.06 -4.03 -7.45
CA LEU A 201 12.04 -4.84 -8.19
C LEU A 201 11.99 -4.54 -9.70
N ALA A 202 13.15 -4.34 -10.30
CA ALA A 202 13.28 -4.14 -11.74
C ALA A 202 12.77 -5.35 -12.56
N MET A 203 13.00 -6.55 -12.02
CA MET A 203 12.48 -7.81 -12.54
C MET A 203 11.86 -8.60 -11.38
N PRO A 204 10.55 -8.45 -11.14
CA PRO A 204 9.88 -9.20 -10.10
C PRO A 204 9.88 -10.70 -10.41
N PRO A 205 10.11 -11.56 -9.40
CA PRO A 205 10.06 -13.00 -9.55
C PRO A 205 8.70 -13.49 -10.07
N ASP A 206 8.71 -14.66 -10.69
CA ASP A 206 7.46 -15.37 -11.02
C ASP A 206 6.60 -15.55 -9.73
N PRO A 207 5.27 -15.59 -9.86
CA PRO A 207 4.40 -15.85 -8.72
C PRO A 207 4.75 -17.10 -7.92
N LEU A 208 5.20 -18.17 -8.57
CA LEU A 208 5.59 -19.43 -7.91
C LEU A 208 6.88 -19.29 -7.09
N ASP A 209 7.79 -18.44 -7.52
CA ASP A 209 9.03 -18.14 -6.79
C ASP A 209 8.82 -17.08 -5.71
N TRP A 210 7.82 -16.21 -5.89
CA TRP A 210 7.49 -15.18 -4.91
C TRP A 210 6.72 -15.71 -3.71
N MET A 211 5.72 -16.59 -3.92
CA MET A 211 4.85 -17.08 -2.86
C MET A 211 5.60 -17.66 -1.64
N PRO A 212 6.66 -18.47 -1.80
CA PRO A 212 7.38 -19.03 -0.65
C PRO A 212 8.04 -17.98 0.24
N ILE A 213 8.47 -16.86 -0.33
CA ILE A 213 9.17 -15.78 0.39
C ILE A 213 8.26 -14.61 0.76
N ALA A 214 7.02 -14.58 0.27
CA ALA A 214 6.07 -13.52 0.57
C ALA A 214 5.70 -13.49 2.06
N ALA A 215 5.47 -12.28 2.58
CA ALA A 215 4.95 -12.11 3.92
C ALA A 215 3.46 -12.47 3.96
N GLU A 216 3.07 -13.30 4.91
CA GLU A 216 1.69 -13.77 5.10
C GLU A 216 1.23 -13.59 6.54
N ALA A 217 -0.05 -13.29 6.71
CA ALA A 217 -0.63 -13.12 8.05
C ALA A 217 -0.64 -14.42 8.86
N SER A 218 -0.88 -15.55 8.18
CA SER A 218 -1.00 -16.89 8.77
C SER A 218 0.31 -17.43 9.35
N THR A 219 1.44 -17.05 8.75
CA THR A 219 2.78 -17.54 9.15
C THR A 219 3.62 -16.51 9.88
N CYS A 220 3.13 -15.26 10.00
CA CYS A 220 3.87 -14.17 10.64
C CYS A 220 3.72 -14.19 12.15
N THR A 221 4.83 -14.27 12.87
CA THR A 221 4.87 -14.22 14.35
C THR A 221 4.88 -12.79 14.90
N ASN A 222 4.77 -11.77 14.03
CA ASN A 222 4.75 -10.35 14.41
C ASN A 222 5.93 -9.97 15.32
N ARG A 223 5.67 -9.41 16.49
CA ARG A 223 6.70 -8.94 17.45
C ARG A 223 7.63 -10.05 17.97
N HIS A 224 7.28 -11.30 17.78
CA HIS A 224 8.13 -12.46 18.16
C HIS A 224 9.04 -12.91 17.01
N CYS A 225 8.97 -12.26 15.85
CA CYS A 225 9.83 -12.56 14.71
C CYS A 225 11.28 -12.09 14.98
N PRO A 226 12.29 -12.92 14.73
CA PRO A 226 13.70 -12.52 14.92
C PRO A 226 14.14 -11.29 14.13
N VAL A 227 13.49 -11.05 12.98
CA VAL A 227 13.77 -9.92 12.09
C VAL A 227 12.70 -8.82 12.15
N PHE A 228 11.91 -8.75 13.23
CA PHE A 228 10.81 -7.79 13.34
C PHE A 228 11.25 -6.34 13.25
N SER A 229 12.40 -6.00 13.88
CA SER A 229 12.95 -4.64 13.87
C SER A 229 13.44 -4.16 12.50
N ASN A 230 13.53 -5.07 11.53
CA ASN A 230 13.99 -4.79 10.17
C ASN A 230 13.05 -5.48 9.16
N CYS A 231 11.76 -5.45 9.42
CA CYS A 231 10.76 -6.13 8.60
C CYS A 231 10.23 -5.19 7.52
N SER A 232 10.43 -5.50 6.25
CA SER A 232 9.98 -4.66 5.12
C SER A 232 8.47 -4.33 5.12
N TYR A 233 7.64 -5.12 5.79
CA TYR A 233 6.22 -4.84 5.93
C TYR A 233 5.90 -3.85 7.06
N PHE A 234 6.71 -3.80 8.13
CA PHE A 234 6.46 -2.98 9.31
C PHE A 234 7.33 -1.71 9.36
N GLU A 235 8.32 -1.59 8.48
CA GLU A 235 9.07 -0.36 8.25
C GLU A 235 8.19 0.66 7.49
#